data_6833fc9201a656eaff4c6cddc35858bb
#
_entry.id   6833fc9201a656eaff4c6cddc35858bb
#
_cell.length_a   1.000
_cell.length_b   1.000
_cell.length_c   1.000
_cell.angle_alpha   90.00
_cell.angle_beta   90.00
_cell.angle_gamma   90.00
#
_symmetry.space_group_name_H-M   'P 1'
#
loop_
_entity.id
_entity.type
_entity.pdbx_description
1 polymer ?
#
loop_
_entity_poly.entity_id
_entity_poly.type
_entity_poly.pdbx_seq_one_letter_code
_entity_poly.pdbx_strand_id
1 'polypeptide(L)'
;MVLGIVLHAALPYIPGMPSSIWPSDNSSSYPIKIIFEFIHMWRMPLFFMLAGFFANLIITRKSWVFWCSNRFLRVGLPTAVFFPVMGLTLPWIWKYGSTGEFYFFYSNAGQPFHLWFLWHLLIFVLFSIVFRIPCKSLVALLQLLNGIGLEILTSFLHKLKNVIAAIIFRSKLPIGFIFACGVTNLWAGGELIINPLGSGLYFLFGFSLYKNPSLFSFVK
;
A
#
# COMPACT_ATOMS: atom_id res chain seq x y z
N MET A 1 10.04 -2.50 10.80
CA MET A 1 10.47 -3.87 10.40
C MET A 1 10.39 -4.87 11.55
N VAL A 2 10.87 -4.55 12.76
CA VAL A 2 10.82 -5.45 13.95
C VAL A 2 9.40 -5.99 14.22
N LEU A 3 8.37 -5.13 14.22
CA LEU A 3 6.98 -5.55 14.39
C LEU A 3 6.50 -6.61 13.36
N GLY A 4 7.09 -6.63 12.16
CA GLY A 4 6.80 -7.66 11.17
C GLY A 4 7.32 -9.03 11.57
N ILE A 5 8.52 -9.09 12.12
CA ILE A 5 9.13 -10.32 12.62
C ILE A 5 8.32 -10.85 13.81
N VAL A 6 7.96 -9.95 14.76
CA VAL A 6 7.12 -10.30 15.92
C VAL A 6 5.79 -10.88 15.48
N LEU A 7 5.12 -10.29 14.47
CA LEU A 7 3.86 -10.79 13.96
C LEU A 7 3.99 -12.19 13.34
N HIS A 8 5.02 -12.43 12.53
CA HIS A 8 5.22 -13.74 11.92
C HIS A 8 5.61 -14.80 12.96
N ALA A 9 6.37 -14.42 14.00
CA ALA A 9 6.66 -15.30 15.11
C ALA A 9 5.43 -15.61 16.00
N ALA A 10 4.42 -14.74 16.01
CA ALA A 10 3.18 -14.94 16.75
C ALA A 10 2.16 -15.85 16.03
N LEU A 11 2.26 -16.00 14.70
CA LEU A 11 1.31 -16.78 13.88
C LEU A 11 1.07 -18.21 14.37
N PRO A 12 2.09 -19.02 14.77
CA PRO A 12 1.89 -20.37 15.25
C PRO A 12 0.99 -20.47 16.49
N TYR A 13 0.92 -19.39 17.29
CA TYR A 13 0.20 -19.35 18.58
C TYR A 13 -1.20 -18.75 18.48
N ILE A 14 -1.68 -18.42 17.26
CA ILE A 14 -3.01 -17.85 17.05
C ILE A 14 -4.07 -18.95 17.05
N PRO A 15 -5.09 -18.87 17.93
CA PRO A 15 -6.19 -19.83 17.94
C PRO A 15 -6.94 -19.87 16.59
N GLY A 16 -7.18 -21.09 16.06
CA GLY A 16 -7.94 -21.29 14.83
C GLY A 16 -7.18 -21.00 13.53
N MET A 17 -5.86 -20.83 13.58
CA MET A 17 -5.04 -20.71 12.37
C MET A 17 -5.03 -22.05 11.62
N PRO A 18 -5.46 -22.09 10.33
CA PRO A 18 -5.40 -23.32 9.56
C PRO A 18 -3.95 -23.76 9.35
N SER A 19 -3.62 -25.00 9.65
CA SER A 19 -2.29 -25.60 9.44
C SER A 19 -1.84 -25.60 7.97
N SER A 20 -2.80 -25.49 7.04
CA SER A 20 -2.53 -25.32 5.61
C SER A 20 -1.96 -23.95 5.24
N ILE A 21 -2.20 -22.93 6.07
CA ILE A 21 -1.72 -21.55 5.84
C ILE A 21 -0.44 -21.30 6.61
N TRP A 22 -0.37 -21.74 7.87
CA TRP A 22 0.79 -21.56 8.74
C TRP A 22 0.91 -22.71 9.73
N PRO A 23 2.14 -23.21 10.03
CA PRO A 23 2.33 -24.21 11.07
C PRO A 23 1.76 -23.72 12.39
N SER A 24 0.88 -24.50 13.02
CA SER A 24 0.27 -24.16 14.30
C SER A 24 0.93 -24.93 15.44
N ASP A 25 1.14 -24.27 16.57
CA ASP A 25 1.57 -24.89 17.82
C ASP A 25 0.35 -25.45 18.57
N ASN A 26 0.56 -26.46 19.42
CA ASN A 26 -0.48 -27.01 20.30
C ASN A 26 -0.88 -26.02 21.40
N SER A 27 -0.01 -25.04 21.73
CA SER A 27 -0.28 -23.96 22.67
C SER A 27 -0.84 -22.75 21.92
N SER A 28 -2.12 -22.47 22.04
CA SER A 28 -2.74 -21.27 21.49
C SER A 28 -3.04 -20.23 22.57
N SER A 29 -2.95 -18.94 22.23
CA SER A 29 -3.14 -17.84 23.16
C SER A 29 -4.00 -16.72 22.57
N TYR A 30 -5.16 -16.46 23.17
CA TYR A 30 -6.04 -15.34 22.81
C TYR A 30 -5.40 -13.97 22.95
N PRO A 31 -4.63 -13.64 24.00
CA PRO A 31 -3.89 -12.39 24.10
C PRO A 31 -2.95 -12.15 22.91
N ILE A 32 -2.25 -13.20 22.46
CA ILE A 32 -1.36 -13.09 21.28
C ILE A 32 -2.19 -12.75 20.04
N LYS A 33 -3.36 -13.35 19.86
CA LYS A 33 -4.27 -13.04 18.76
C LYS A 33 -4.69 -11.57 18.78
N ILE A 34 -5.09 -11.02 19.93
CA ILE A 34 -5.51 -9.63 20.06
C ILE A 34 -4.36 -8.67 19.72
N ILE A 35 -3.15 -8.94 20.22
CA ILE A 35 -1.97 -8.14 19.93
C ILE A 35 -1.62 -8.22 18.43
N PHE A 36 -1.69 -9.41 17.86
CA PHE A 36 -1.45 -9.63 16.43
C PHE A 36 -2.42 -8.81 15.57
N GLU A 37 -3.73 -8.90 15.83
CA GLU A 37 -4.77 -8.19 15.08
C GLU A 37 -4.60 -6.67 15.22
N PHE A 38 -4.33 -6.19 16.44
CA PHE A 38 -4.08 -4.77 16.69
C PHE A 38 -2.89 -4.24 15.90
N ILE A 39 -1.73 -4.91 15.95
CA ILE A 39 -0.54 -4.50 15.20
C ILE A 39 -0.79 -4.62 13.68
N HIS A 40 -1.44 -5.68 13.25
CA HIS A 40 -1.72 -5.93 11.83
C HIS A 40 -2.63 -4.85 11.23
N MET A 41 -3.61 -4.37 12.00
CA MET A 41 -4.53 -3.31 11.59
C MET A 41 -3.80 -2.02 11.17
N TRP A 42 -2.81 -1.58 11.94
CA TRP A 42 -2.16 -0.28 11.73
C TRP A 42 -0.87 -0.35 10.92
N ARG A 43 -0.16 -1.46 10.99
CA ARG A 43 1.18 -1.58 10.40
C ARG A 43 1.18 -1.33 8.89
N MET A 44 0.34 -2.02 8.15
CA MET A 44 0.34 -1.93 6.69
C MET A 44 -0.29 -0.62 6.17
N PRO A 45 -1.43 -0.15 6.69
CA PRO A 45 -1.95 1.17 6.38
C PRO A 45 -0.93 2.28 6.60
N LEU A 46 -0.29 2.30 7.77
CA LEU A 46 0.72 3.30 8.11
C LEU A 46 1.93 3.23 7.17
N PHE A 47 2.36 2.02 6.79
CA PHE A 47 3.45 1.82 5.84
C PHE A 47 3.13 2.46 4.47
N PHE A 48 1.93 2.23 3.93
CA PHE A 48 1.53 2.82 2.65
C PHE A 48 1.32 4.34 2.75
N MET A 49 0.80 4.84 3.86
CA MET A 49 0.71 6.29 4.11
C MET A 49 2.09 6.95 4.13
N LEU A 50 3.04 6.39 4.87
CA LEU A 50 4.41 6.90 4.90
C LEU A 50 5.08 6.81 3.52
N ALA A 51 4.87 5.71 2.79
CA ALA A 51 5.39 5.56 1.44
C ALA A 51 4.86 6.64 0.49
N GLY A 52 3.57 6.98 0.58
CA GLY A 52 2.94 8.08 -0.16
C GLY A 52 3.48 9.45 0.24
N PHE A 53 3.59 9.72 1.55
CA PHE A 53 4.15 10.97 2.07
C PHE A 53 5.58 11.21 1.56
N PHE A 54 6.46 10.21 1.68
CA PHE A 54 7.83 10.31 1.18
C PHE A 54 7.91 10.34 -0.34
N ALA A 55 6.96 9.75 -1.06
CA ALA A 55 6.89 9.87 -2.51
C ALA A 55 6.69 11.34 -2.90
N ASN A 56 5.72 12.04 -2.30
CA ASN A 56 5.47 13.45 -2.58
C ASN A 56 6.65 14.35 -2.16
N LEU A 57 7.24 14.08 -0.99
CA LEU A 57 8.44 14.78 -0.51
C LEU A 57 9.59 14.70 -1.54
N ILE A 58 9.88 13.51 -2.07
CA ILE A 58 10.96 13.30 -3.03
C ILE A 58 10.63 13.96 -4.37
N ILE A 59 9.39 13.82 -4.86
CA ILE A 59 8.94 14.42 -6.12
C ILE A 59 9.04 15.94 -6.06
N THR A 60 8.70 16.55 -4.92
CA THR A 60 8.75 18.00 -4.73
C THR A 60 10.19 18.52 -4.60
N ARG A 61 11.05 17.80 -3.86
CA ARG A 61 12.44 18.26 -3.59
C ARG A 61 13.43 17.93 -4.70
N LYS A 62 13.22 16.86 -5.45
CA LYS A 62 14.13 16.42 -6.51
C LYS A 62 13.42 16.45 -7.86
N SER A 63 12.76 15.35 -8.23
CA SER A 63 11.92 15.26 -9.43
C SER A 63 11.12 13.98 -9.42
N TRP A 64 10.09 13.93 -10.27
CA TRP A 64 9.30 12.71 -10.47
C TRP A 64 10.13 11.57 -11.10
N VAL A 65 10.99 11.91 -12.09
CA VAL A 65 11.87 10.92 -12.75
C VAL A 65 12.84 10.31 -11.74
N PHE A 66 13.45 11.13 -10.89
CA PHE A 66 14.32 10.65 -9.82
C PHE A 66 13.57 9.72 -8.85
N TRP A 67 12.34 10.06 -8.47
CA TRP A 67 11.53 9.21 -7.60
C TRP A 67 11.24 7.85 -8.25
N CYS A 68 10.79 7.80 -9.52
CA CYS A 68 10.53 6.57 -10.24
C CYS A 68 11.80 5.70 -10.35
N SER A 69 12.91 6.26 -10.82
CA SER A 69 14.18 5.55 -10.94
C SER A 69 14.67 4.97 -9.61
N ASN A 70 14.61 5.77 -8.55
CA ASN A 70 14.98 5.34 -7.22
C ASN A 70 14.08 4.20 -6.69
N ARG A 71 12.77 4.22 -7.02
CA ARG A 71 11.86 3.13 -6.66
C ARG A 71 12.11 1.87 -7.47
N PHE A 72 12.36 1.99 -8.77
CA PHE A 72 12.74 0.83 -9.58
C PHE A 72 14.02 0.17 -9.08
N LEU A 73 15.03 0.94 -8.71
CA LEU A 73 16.29 0.39 -8.19
C LEU A 73 16.14 -0.20 -6.79
N ARG A 74 15.43 0.48 -5.87
CA ARG A 74 15.37 0.07 -4.45
C ARG A 74 14.23 -0.88 -4.12
N VAL A 75 13.23 -0.96 -4.95
CA VAL A 75 12.06 -1.83 -4.76
C VAL A 75 11.97 -2.85 -5.91
N GLY A 76 12.07 -2.40 -7.15
CA GLY A 76 11.94 -3.25 -8.35
C GLY A 76 13.04 -4.28 -8.45
N LEU A 77 14.31 -3.86 -8.32
CA LEU A 77 15.44 -4.80 -8.41
C LEU A 77 15.41 -5.88 -7.31
N PRO A 78 15.25 -5.55 -6.02
CA PRO A 78 15.09 -6.58 -5.00
C PRO A 78 13.87 -7.49 -5.26
N THR A 79 12.74 -6.93 -5.67
CA THR A 79 11.56 -7.74 -6.00
C THR A 79 11.86 -8.72 -7.14
N ALA A 80 12.50 -8.27 -8.21
CA ALA A 80 12.85 -9.11 -9.36
C ALA A 80 13.82 -10.24 -9.00
N VAL A 81 14.75 -10.00 -8.06
CA VAL A 81 15.70 -11.00 -7.59
C VAL A 81 15.06 -11.97 -6.59
N PHE A 82 14.36 -11.44 -5.58
CA PHE A 82 13.83 -12.26 -4.50
C PHE A 82 12.55 -13.02 -4.88
N PHE A 83 11.78 -12.54 -5.84
CA PHE A 83 10.56 -13.23 -6.27
C PHE A 83 10.85 -14.66 -6.80
N PRO A 84 11.76 -14.88 -7.77
CA PRO A 84 12.13 -16.22 -8.19
C PRO A 84 12.81 -17.03 -7.08
N VAL A 85 13.65 -16.41 -6.25
CA VAL A 85 14.29 -17.09 -5.11
C VAL A 85 13.25 -17.63 -4.14
N MET A 86 12.22 -16.84 -3.81
CA MET A 86 11.13 -17.29 -2.93
C MET A 86 10.30 -18.39 -3.58
N GLY A 87 10.05 -18.32 -4.89
CA GLY A 87 9.37 -19.38 -5.64
C GLY A 87 10.14 -20.69 -5.69
N LEU A 88 11.47 -20.62 -5.60
CA LEU A 88 12.37 -21.81 -5.52
C LEU A 88 12.49 -22.36 -4.10
N THR A 89 12.38 -21.53 -3.09
CA THR A 89 12.70 -21.95 -1.70
C THR A 89 11.46 -22.25 -0.87
N LEU A 90 10.45 -21.37 -0.85
CA LEU A 90 9.31 -21.50 0.05
C LEU A 90 8.44 -22.74 -0.20
N PRO A 91 8.10 -23.12 -1.46
CA PRO A 91 7.17 -24.21 -1.69
C PRO A 91 7.67 -25.57 -1.16
N TRP A 92 8.92 -25.90 -1.44
CA TRP A 92 9.48 -27.18 -0.99
C TRP A 92 9.86 -27.17 0.50
N ILE A 93 10.32 -26.04 1.06
CA ILE A 93 10.56 -25.90 2.51
C ILE A 93 9.25 -26.11 3.27
N TRP A 94 8.18 -25.53 2.78
CA TRP A 94 6.84 -25.66 3.37
C TRP A 94 6.33 -27.10 3.32
N LYS A 95 6.50 -27.74 2.16
CA LYS A 95 6.15 -29.15 1.99
C LYS A 95 7.01 -30.04 2.89
N TYR A 96 8.31 -29.85 2.92
CA TYR A 96 9.22 -30.60 3.80
C TYR A 96 8.81 -30.45 5.28
N GLY A 97 8.51 -29.22 5.72
CA GLY A 97 8.07 -28.97 7.09
C GLY A 97 6.74 -29.64 7.46
N SER A 98 5.86 -29.87 6.49
CA SER A 98 4.55 -30.49 6.73
C SER A 98 4.53 -32.01 6.55
N THR A 99 5.32 -32.58 5.64
CA THR A 99 5.28 -34.01 5.26
C THR A 99 6.54 -34.78 5.63
N GLY A 100 7.66 -34.11 5.92
CA GLY A 100 8.98 -34.73 6.10
C GLY A 100 9.61 -35.21 4.79
N GLU A 101 8.93 -35.07 3.65
CA GLU A 101 9.43 -35.52 2.36
C GLU A 101 10.15 -34.39 1.62
N PHE A 102 11.38 -34.64 1.19
CA PHE A 102 12.15 -33.70 0.39
C PHE A 102 11.83 -33.87 -1.09
N TYR A 103 11.07 -32.90 -1.64
CA TYR A 103 10.79 -32.85 -3.06
C TYR A 103 10.97 -31.40 -3.55
N PHE A 104 11.99 -31.19 -4.37
CA PHE A 104 12.28 -29.87 -4.92
C PHE A 104 11.37 -29.54 -6.10
N PHE A 105 10.62 -28.47 -5.99
CA PHE A 105 9.80 -27.93 -7.10
C PHE A 105 9.72 -26.42 -7.04
N TYR A 106 9.60 -25.81 -8.20
CA TYR A 106 9.34 -24.38 -8.32
C TYR A 106 7.83 -24.15 -8.36
N SER A 107 7.35 -23.24 -7.54
CA SER A 107 5.98 -22.73 -7.64
C SER A 107 5.91 -21.33 -7.08
N ASN A 108 5.40 -20.40 -7.85
CA ASN A 108 5.03 -19.08 -7.36
C ASN A 108 3.53 -18.90 -7.21
N ALA A 109 2.71 -19.87 -7.63
CA ALA A 109 1.24 -19.86 -7.56
C ALA A 109 0.60 -18.53 -8.00
N GLY A 110 1.29 -17.73 -8.81
CA GLY A 110 0.86 -16.40 -9.24
C GLY A 110 0.83 -15.35 -8.12
N GLN A 111 1.35 -15.66 -6.94
CA GLN A 111 1.34 -14.76 -5.78
C GLN A 111 2.75 -14.32 -5.41
N PRO A 112 2.95 -13.02 -5.09
CA PRO A 112 4.26 -12.49 -4.73
C PRO A 112 4.69 -12.85 -3.30
N PHE A 113 4.08 -13.85 -2.66
CA PHE A 113 4.34 -14.29 -1.28
C PHE A 113 4.39 -13.09 -0.30
N HIS A 114 5.43 -13.02 0.53
CA HIS A 114 5.66 -11.91 1.47
C HIS A 114 6.07 -10.60 0.79
N LEU A 115 6.32 -10.60 -0.53
CA LEU A 115 6.72 -9.41 -1.32
C LEU A 115 5.51 -8.63 -1.85
N TRP A 116 4.27 -9.03 -1.52
CA TRP A 116 3.06 -8.39 -2.03
C TRP A 116 3.03 -6.87 -1.82
N PHE A 117 3.54 -6.39 -0.69
CA PHE A 117 3.58 -4.95 -0.40
C PHE A 117 4.59 -4.19 -1.30
N LEU A 118 5.71 -4.81 -1.68
CA LEU A 118 6.65 -4.25 -2.67
C LEU A 118 6.03 -4.21 -4.05
N TRP A 119 5.28 -5.26 -4.39
CA TRP A 119 4.52 -5.33 -5.64
C TRP A 119 3.50 -4.20 -5.74
N HIS A 120 2.74 -3.90 -4.67
CA HIS A 120 1.83 -2.76 -4.63
C HIS A 120 2.57 -1.42 -4.82
N LEU A 121 3.73 -1.23 -4.19
CA LEU A 121 4.53 -0.03 -4.41
C LEU A 121 4.98 0.13 -5.87
N LEU A 122 5.34 -0.96 -6.55
CA LEU A 122 5.68 -0.94 -7.97
C LEU A 122 4.46 -0.62 -8.83
N ILE A 123 3.29 -1.20 -8.53
CA ILE A 123 2.03 -0.86 -9.19
C ILE A 123 1.75 0.64 -9.07
N PHE A 124 1.94 1.26 -7.89
CA PHE A 124 1.72 2.69 -7.71
C PHE A 124 2.71 3.55 -8.51
N VAL A 125 3.96 3.11 -8.66
CA VAL A 125 4.93 3.77 -9.55
C VAL A 125 4.47 3.67 -11.01
N LEU A 126 4.12 2.48 -11.48
CA LEU A 126 3.62 2.27 -12.84
C LEU A 126 2.34 3.08 -13.10
N PHE A 127 1.41 3.04 -12.17
CA PHE A 127 0.18 3.82 -12.22
C PHE A 127 0.47 5.32 -12.33
N SER A 128 1.44 5.83 -11.56
CA SER A 128 1.84 7.24 -11.65
C SER A 128 2.40 7.62 -13.02
N ILE A 129 3.08 6.69 -13.71
CA ILE A 129 3.58 6.88 -15.07
C ILE A 129 2.43 6.93 -16.06
N VAL A 130 1.53 5.94 -15.99
CA VAL A 130 0.37 5.84 -16.88
C VAL A 130 -0.55 7.05 -16.76
N PHE A 131 -0.82 7.54 -15.53
CA PHE A 131 -1.73 8.68 -15.32
C PHE A 131 -1.07 10.04 -15.56
N ARG A 132 0.24 10.17 -15.44
CA ARG A 132 0.90 11.45 -15.66
C ARG A 132 0.83 11.93 -17.11
N ILE A 133 0.91 11.01 -18.06
CA ILE A 133 0.86 11.34 -19.48
C ILE A 133 -0.51 11.95 -19.86
N PRO A 134 -1.64 11.27 -19.62
CA PRO A 134 -2.95 11.83 -19.97
C PRO A 134 -3.30 13.07 -19.13
N CYS A 135 -2.87 13.17 -17.86
CA CYS A 135 -3.08 14.40 -17.08
C CYS A 135 -2.37 15.60 -17.66
N LYS A 136 -1.15 15.44 -18.18
CA LYS A 136 -0.43 16.54 -18.86
C LYS A 136 -1.11 16.91 -20.17
N SER A 137 -1.53 15.91 -20.94
CA SER A 137 -2.27 16.12 -22.20
C SER A 137 -3.61 16.80 -21.95
N LEU A 138 -4.32 16.42 -20.89
CA LEU A 138 -5.57 17.08 -20.49
C LEU A 138 -5.35 18.54 -20.07
N VAL A 139 -4.30 18.84 -19.32
CA VAL A 139 -3.96 20.22 -18.95
C VAL A 139 -3.62 21.06 -20.19
N ALA A 140 -2.84 20.51 -21.14
CA ALA A 140 -2.53 21.17 -22.39
C ALA A 140 -3.80 21.40 -23.23
N LEU A 141 -4.70 20.40 -23.29
CA LEU A 141 -6.00 20.55 -23.96
C LEU A 141 -6.88 21.62 -23.32
N LEU A 142 -6.95 21.66 -21.99
CA LEU A 142 -7.70 22.69 -21.26
C LEU A 142 -7.13 24.09 -21.51
N GLN A 143 -5.78 24.22 -21.65
CA GLN A 143 -5.15 25.50 -21.99
C GLN A 143 -5.50 25.93 -23.43
N LEU A 144 -5.53 24.99 -24.37
CA LEU A 144 -6.00 25.24 -25.74
C LEU A 144 -7.47 25.65 -25.78
N LEU A 145 -8.34 24.97 -25.03
CA LEU A 145 -9.77 25.28 -24.93
C LEU A 145 -10.03 26.67 -24.28
N ASN A 146 -9.18 27.09 -23.34
CA ASN A 146 -9.22 28.46 -22.81
C ASN A 146 -8.94 29.52 -23.90
N GLY A 147 -8.03 29.23 -24.80
CA GLY A 147 -7.74 30.09 -25.95
C GLY A 147 -8.91 30.21 -26.97
N ILE A 148 -9.88 29.30 -26.90
CA ILE A 148 -11.08 29.27 -27.79
C ILE A 148 -12.34 29.82 -27.09
N GLY A 149 -12.21 30.41 -25.89
CA GLY A 149 -13.33 31.05 -25.18
C GLY A 149 -14.17 30.15 -24.29
N LEU A 150 -13.71 28.93 -23.98
CA LEU A 150 -14.35 27.98 -23.04
C LEU A 150 -13.95 28.21 -21.58
N GLU A 151 -13.79 29.47 -21.19
CA GLU A 151 -13.36 29.87 -19.84
C GLU A 151 -14.31 29.39 -18.74
N ILE A 152 -15.61 29.27 -19.04
CA ILE A 152 -16.64 28.82 -18.09
C ILE A 152 -16.38 27.36 -17.67
N LEU A 153 -16.06 26.48 -18.63
CA LEU A 153 -15.81 25.07 -18.35
C LEU A 153 -14.54 24.86 -17.53
N THR A 154 -13.47 25.57 -17.86
CA THR A 154 -12.20 25.49 -17.13
C THR A 154 -12.33 26.07 -15.72
N SER A 155 -13.05 27.18 -15.54
CA SER A 155 -13.36 27.75 -14.23
C SER A 155 -14.18 26.77 -13.36
N PHE A 156 -15.18 26.11 -13.95
CA PHE A 156 -15.98 25.08 -13.26
C PHE A 156 -15.12 23.91 -12.80
N LEU A 157 -14.26 23.38 -13.66
CA LEU A 157 -13.34 22.26 -13.34
C LEU A 157 -12.33 22.65 -12.24
N HIS A 158 -11.83 23.90 -12.27
CA HIS A 158 -10.98 24.42 -11.20
C HIS A 158 -11.72 24.56 -9.87
N LYS A 159 -12.97 25.04 -9.89
CA LYS A 159 -13.81 25.11 -8.69
C LYS A 159 -14.11 23.72 -8.13
N LEU A 160 -14.50 22.77 -8.99
CA LEU A 160 -14.78 21.38 -8.60
C LEU A 160 -13.54 20.73 -7.96
N LYS A 161 -12.37 20.87 -8.57
CA LYS A 161 -11.10 20.40 -8.01
C LYS A 161 -10.83 21.00 -6.62
N ASN A 162 -11.04 22.33 -6.47
CA ASN A 162 -10.80 23.01 -5.21
C ASN A 162 -11.80 22.60 -4.12
N VAL A 163 -13.06 22.37 -4.48
CA VAL A 163 -14.10 21.85 -3.55
C VAL A 163 -13.75 20.44 -3.11
N ILE A 164 -13.41 19.55 -4.04
CA ILE A 164 -13.00 18.18 -3.71
C ILE A 164 -11.75 18.19 -2.82
N ALA A 165 -10.74 19.00 -3.16
CA ALA A 165 -9.55 19.16 -2.34
C ALA A 165 -9.87 19.72 -0.95
N ALA A 166 -10.80 20.67 -0.83
CA ALA A 166 -11.22 21.22 0.46
C ALA A 166 -11.96 20.19 1.32
N ILE A 167 -12.84 19.39 0.72
CA ILE A 167 -13.53 18.31 1.43
C ILE A 167 -12.54 17.25 1.92
N ILE A 168 -11.62 16.81 1.05
CA ILE A 168 -10.67 15.74 1.37
C ILE A 168 -9.58 16.21 2.35
N PHE A 169 -9.08 17.46 2.22
CA PHE A 169 -7.86 17.90 2.92
C PHE A 169 -8.07 18.94 4.01
N ARG A 170 -9.20 19.65 4.03
CA ARG A 170 -9.52 20.65 5.07
C ARG A 170 -10.48 20.13 6.15
N SER A 171 -11.21 19.05 5.89
CA SER A 171 -12.12 18.46 6.86
C SER A 171 -11.43 17.35 7.67
N LYS A 172 -12.01 16.98 8.81
CA LYS A 172 -11.59 15.80 9.59
C LYS A 172 -12.09 14.47 8.99
N LEU A 173 -12.86 14.53 7.90
CA LEU A 173 -13.42 13.36 7.19
C LEU A 173 -12.36 12.32 6.78
N PRO A 174 -11.17 12.69 6.26
CA PRO A 174 -10.16 11.69 5.88
C PRO A 174 -9.70 10.83 7.05
N ILE A 175 -9.62 11.40 8.26
CA ILE A 175 -9.20 10.65 9.46
C ILE A 175 -10.28 9.63 9.83
N GLY A 176 -11.55 10.06 9.83
CA GLY A 176 -12.67 9.16 10.05
C GLY A 176 -12.78 8.07 8.98
N PHE A 177 -12.54 8.42 7.72
CA PHE A 177 -12.51 7.47 6.61
C PHE A 177 -11.39 6.42 6.76
N ILE A 178 -10.18 6.84 7.13
CA ILE A 178 -9.06 5.92 7.35
C ILE A 178 -9.34 5.00 8.55
N PHE A 179 -9.91 5.55 9.61
CA PHE A 179 -10.31 4.75 10.75
C PHE A 179 -11.37 3.72 10.37
N ALA A 180 -12.41 4.13 9.63
CA ALA A 180 -13.44 3.24 9.11
C ALA A 180 -12.85 2.15 8.18
N CYS A 181 -11.93 2.53 7.28
CA CYS A 181 -11.20 1.57 6.44
C CYS A 181 -10.35 0.60 7.26
N GLY A 182 -9.73 1.05 8.36
CA GLY A 182 -8.99 0.20 9.28
C GLY A 182 -9.90 -0.84 9.95
N VAL A 183 -11.04 -0.40 10.47
CA VAL A 183 -12.04 -1.28 11.10
C VAL A 183 -12.63 -2.27 10.11
N THR A 184 -13.02 -1.80 8.90
CA THR A 184 -13.54 -2.69 7.85
C THR A 184 -12.49 -3.68 7.35
N ASN A 185 -11.22 -3.29 7.30
CA ASN A 185 -10.12 -4.18 6.94
C ASN A 185 -9.93 -5.30 7.97
N LEU A 186 -10.09 -4.99 9.26
CA LEU A 186 -10.09 -6.02 10.32
C LEU A 186 -11.27 -6.97 10.17
N TRP A 187 -12.46 -6.44 9.92
CA TRP A 187 -13.68 -7.23 9.79
C TRP A 187 -13.64 -8.16 8.55
N ALA A 188 -13.00 -7.70 7.47
CA ALA A 188 -12.77 -8.47 6.25
C ALA A 188 -11.50 -9.37 6.32
N GLY A 189 -10.93 -9.60 7.52
CA GLY A 189 -9.76 -10.46 7.67
C GLY A 189 -8.48 -9.94 7.00
N GLY A 190 -8.39 -8.64 6.76
CA GLY A 190 -7.22 -8.01 6.13
C GLY A 190 -7.26 -7.97 4.60
N GLU A 191 -8.30 -8.48 3.96
CA GLU A 191 -8.40 -8.54 2.48
C GLU A 191 -8.36 -7.16 1.81
N LEU A 192 -8.90 -6.12 2.49
CA LEU A 192 -8.93 -4.77 1.91
C LEU A 192 -7.52 -4.23 1.66
N ILE A 193 -6.57 -4.47 2.57
CA ILE A 193 -5.20 -3.96 2.45
C ILE A 193 -4.37 -4.79 1.45
N ILE A 194 -4.72 -6.07 1.28
CA ILE A 194 -4.10 -6.96 0.29
C ILE A 194 -4.52 -6.57 -1.13
N ASN A 195 -5.67 -5.89 -1.27
CA ASN A 195 -6.09 -5.35 -2.54
C ASN A 195 -5.29 -4.07 -2.89
N PRO A 196 -4.71 -3.96 -4.12
CA PRO A 196 -3.99 -2.76 -4.55
C PRO A 196 -4.81 -1.47 -4.47
N LEU A 197 -6.14 -1.54 -4.63
CA LEU A 197 -7.02 -0.37 -4.49
C LEU A 197 -7.07 0.12 -3.03
N GLY A 198 -7.25 -0.80 -2.07
CA GLY A 198 -7.27 -0.45 -0.65
C GLY A 198 -5.95 0.13 -0.16
N SER A 199 -4.83 -0.54 -0.46
CA SER A 199 -3.49 -0.03 -0.13
C SER A 199 -3.17 1.28 -0.87
N GLY A 200 -3.70 1.46 -2.09
CA GLY A 200 -3.58 2.67 -2.89
C GLY A 200 -4.27 3.88 -2.26
N LEU A 201 -5.43 3.70 -1.61
CA LEU A 201 -6.10 4.78 -0.87
C LEU A 201 -5.23 5.31 0.26
N TYR A 202 -4.60 4.43 1.05
CA TYR A 202 -3.67 4.85 2.11
C TYR A 202 -2.44 5.56 1.54
N PHE A 203 -1.91 5.06 0.43
CA PHE A 203 -0.79 5.71 -0.27
C PHE A 203 -1.15 7.11 -0.77
N LEU A 204 -2.30 7.27 -1.43
CA LEU A 204 -2.79 8.56 -1.92
C LEU A 204 -3.07 9.55 -0.78
N PHE A 205 -3.63 9.07 0.32
CA PHE A 205 -3.81 9.89 1.50
C PHE A 205 -2.47 10.39 2.05
N GLY A 206 -1.50 9.52 2.24
CA GLY A 206 -0.15 9.90 2.67
C GLY A 206 0.52 10.87 1.70
N PHE A 207 0.35 10.65 0.39
CA PHE A 207 0.85 11.56 -0.65
C PHE A 207 0.27 12.97 -0.54
N SER A 208 -1.01 13.07 -0.16
CA SER A 208 -1.71 14.35 0.02
C SER A 208 -1.30 15.08 1.28
N LEU A 209 -1.01 14.35 2.37
CA LEU A 209 -0.63 14.91 3.66
C LEU A 209 0.57 15.85 3.58
N TYR A 210 1.54 15.55 2.72
CA TYR A 210 2.73 16.39 2.55
C TYR A 210 2.41 17.83 2.11
N LYS A 211 1.39 18.01 1.29
CA LYS A 211 0.97 19.35 0.80
C LYS A 211 0.01 20.07 1.73
N ASN A 212 -0.56 19.37 2.70
CA ASN A 212 -1.60 19.90 3.58
C ASN A 212 -1.25 19.66 5.06
N PRO A 213 -0.21 20.33 5.59
CA PRO A 213 0.23 20.17 6.98
C PRO A 213 -0.84 20.63 8.00
N SER A 214 -1.84 21.41 7.57
CA SER A 214 -2.98 21.82 8.41
C SER A 214 -3.81 20.64 8.92
N LEU A 215 -3.73 19.47 8.27
CA LEU A 215 -4.37 18.25 8.79
C LEU A 215 -3.77 17.75 10.11
N PHE A 216 -2.55 18.18 10.46
CA PHE A 216 -1.90 17.86 11.74
C PHE A 216 -2.07 18.95 12.80
N SER A 217 -2.77 20.04 12.52
CA SER A 217 -2.95 21.15 13.47
C SER A 217 -3.74 20.77 14.73
N PHE A 218 -4.39 19.60 14.73
CA PHE A 218 -5.11 19.07 15.88
C PHE A 218 -4.20 18.28 16.86
N VAL A 219 -2.94 18.01 16.48
CA VAL A 219 -1.95 17.28 17.30
C VAL A 219 -1.13 18.23 18.18
N LYS A 220 -1.36 19.56 18.07
CA LYS A 220 -0.71 20.56 18.91
C LYS A 220 -1.45 20.78 20.20
#